data_af4ea3956b4762411da528fc301be489
#
_entry.id   af4ea3956b4762411da528fc301be489
#
_cell.length_a   1.000
_cell.length_b   1.000
_cell.length_c   1.000
_cell.angle_alpha   90.00
_cell.angle_beta   90.00
_cell.angle_gamma   90.00
#
_symmetry.space_group_name_H-M   'P 1'
#
loop_
_entity.id
_entity.type
_entity.pdbx_description
1 polymer ?
#
loop_
_entity_poly.entity_id
_entity_poly.type
_entity_poly.pdbx_seq_one_letter_code
_entity_poly.pdbx_strand_id
1 'polypeptide(L)'
;INSGSDSLDTLGRHAGEITSGVAKVSGGVADVGVSAFGVMTLIFSVMFLTLFGLIDERRLRDWVGGLLYRGDRARFLEVTDRIVQTTSRYMLGNLAISVICGTLYGVTAVILDVPYPLALAVIAGILDLIPSIGATIAGIIAGLAALSVSPAAFIVFLIVMVVYQQIENYVLQPTIIGKAAQVSGFTVLTSVLAFGALFGLIGAIIGVPIAAGLQIVVDELTAARRARIAAVDAA
;
A
#
# COMPACT_ATOMS: atom_id res chain seq x y z
N ILE A 1 -17.28 -61.52 26.69
CA ILE A 1 -18.30 -60.88 25.85
C ILE A 1 -18.17 -59.36 25.93
N ASN A 2 -16.91 -58.80 25.95
CA ASN A 2 -16.74 -57.34 26.09
C ASN A 2 -15.88 -56.69 24.94
N SER A 3 -15.45 -57.49 23.96
CA SER A 3 -14.60 -56.98 22.87
C SER A 3 -15.32 -56.28 21.72
N GLY A 4 -16.66 -56.48 21.64
CA GLY A 4 -17.47 -55.91 20.56
C GLY A 4 -17.92 -54.48 20.83
N SER A 5 -18.13 -54.12 22.08
CA SER A 5 -18.54 -52.74 22.44
C SER A 5 -17.43 -51.74 22.32
N ASP A 6 -16.19 -52.11 22.70
CA ASP A 6 -15.02 -51.24 22.58
C ASP A 6 -14.65 -50.92 21.13
N SER A 7 -14.88 -51.85 20.21
CA SER A 7 -14.64 -51.65 18.77
C SER A 7 -15.65 -50.71 18.14
N LEU A 8 -16.93 -50.78 18.54
CA LEU A 8 -17.97 -49.90 18.06
C LEU A 8 -17.80 -48.45 18.60
N ASP A 9 -17.39 -48.30 19.85
CA ASP A 9 -17.10 -46.98 20.46
C ASP A 9 -15.90 -46.32 19.80
N THR A 10 -14.89 -47.11 19.44
CA THR A 10 -13.70 -46.60 18.74
C THR A 10 -14.04 -46.15 17.31
N LEU A 11 -14.85 -46.93 16.59
CA LEU A 11 -15.36 -46.54 15.26
C LEU A 11 -16.25 -45.31 15.31
N GLY A 12 -17.09 -45.17 16.32
CA GLY A 12 -17.92 -43.99 16.51
C GLY A 12 -17.14 -42.72 16.75
N ARG A 13 -16.05 -42.79 17.56
CA ARG A 13 -15.14 -41.65 17.77
C ARG A 13 -14.39 -41.24 16.51
N HIS A 14 -13.84 -42.20 15.77
CA HIS A 14 -13.14 -41.91 14.51
C HIS A 14 -14.09 -41.34 13.44
N ALA A 15 -15.32 -41.81 13.37
CA ALA A 15 -16.34 -41.26 12.48
C ALA A 15 -16.71 -39.80 12.87
N GLY A 16 -16.80 -39.52 14.18
CA GLY A 16 -17.03 -38.17 14.71
C GLY A 16 -15.88 -37.19 14.41
N GLU A 17 -14.64 -37.67 14.54
CA GLU A 17 -13.43 -36.86 14.22
C GLU A 17 -13.33 -36.55 12.73
N ILE A 18 -13.63 -37.54 11.86
CA ILE A 18 -13.65 -37.33 10.40
C ILE A 18 -14.75 -36.33 10.02
N THR A 19 -15.96 -36.48 10.60
CA THR A 19 -17.07 -35.59 10.28
C THR A 19 -16.82 -34.15 10.75
N SER A 20 -16.21 -33.97 11.93
CA SER A 20 -15.82 -32.65 12.43
C SER A 20 -14.66 -32.04 11.63
N GLY A 21 -13.73 -32.86 11.17
CA GLY A 21 -12.65 -32.45 10.27
C GLY A 21 -13.17 -31.95 8.91
N VAL A 22 -14.09 -32.71 8.30
CA VAL A 22 -14.74 -32.33 7.04
C VAL A 22 -15.57 -31.06 7.20
N ALA A 23 -16.31 -30.91 8.31
CA ALA A 23 -17.08 -29.69 8.59
C ALA A 23 -16.19 -28.44 8.77
N LYS A 24 -15.02 -28.59 9.43
CA LYS A 24 -14.03 -27.49 9.55
C LYS A 24 -13.41 -27.12 8.20
N VAL A 25 -13.10 -28.09 7.38
CA VAL A 25 -12.54 -27.85 6.03
C VAL A 25 -13.59 -27.18 5.13
N SER A 26 -14.85 -27.67 5.15
CA SER A 26 -15.92 -27.08 4.36
C SER A 26 -16.27 -25.65 4.82
N GLY A 27 -16.26 -25.38 6.12
CA GLY A 27 -16.43 -24.03 6.66
C GLY A 27 -15.28 -23.09 6.22
N GLY A 28 -14.04 -23.57 6.32
CA GLY A 28 -12.88 -22.80 5.86
C GLY A 28 -12.88 -22.49 4.36
N VAL A 29 -13.32 -23.42 3.53
CA VAL A 29 -13.48 -23.21 2.07
C VAL A 29 -14.58 -22.21 1.76
N ALA A 30 -15.71 -22.27 2.49
CA ALA A 30 -16.78 -21.30 2.34
C ALA A 30 -16.35 -19.89 2.76
N ASP A 31 -15.63 -19.75 3.89
CA ASP A 31 -15.09 -18.48 4.36
C ASP A 31 -14.06 -17.87 3.39
N VAL A 32 -13.20 -18.69 2.81
CA VAL A 32 -12.26 -18.25 1.77
C VAL A 32 -13.00 -17.81 0.51
N GLY A 33 -14.03 -18.54 0.10
CA GLY A 33 -14.87 -18.17 -1.04
C GLY A 33 -15.60 -16.85 -0.84
N VAL A 34 -16.19 -16.63 0.33
CA VAL A 34 -16.86 -15.36 0.69
C VAL A 34 -15.84 -14.22 0.76
N SER A 35 -14.65 -14.46 1.32
CA SER A 35 -13.57 -13.47 1.37
C SER A 35 -13.05 -13.14 -0.02
N ALA A 36 -12.85 -14.13 -0.90
CA ALA A 36 -12.41 -13.91 -2.27
C ALA A 36 -13.46 -13.12 -3.08
N PHE A 37 -14.74 -13.45 -2.93
CA PHE A 37 -15.82 -12.70 -3.57
C PHE A 37 -15.92 -11.27 -3.05
N GLY A 38 -15.74 -11.05 -1.76
CA GLY A 38 -15.67 -9.72 -1.14
C GLY A 38 -14.51 -8.88 -1.69
N VAL A 39 -13.32 -9.47 -1.81
CA VAL A 39 -12.15 -8.82 -2.41
C VAL A 39 -12.38 -8.48 -3.89
N MET A 40 -12.93 -9.41 -4.67
CA MET A 40 -13.28 -9.15 -6.07
C MET A 40 -14.29 -8.02 -6.20
N THR A 41 -15.35 -8.03 -5.40
CA THR A 41 -16.37 -6.96 -5.38
C THR A 41 -15.74 -5.61 -5.02
N LEU A 42 -14.83 -5.57 -4.04
CA LEU A 42 -14.11 -4.36 -3.67
C LEU A 42 -13.24 -3.86 -4.82
N ILE A 43 -12.48 -4.74 -5.47
CA ILE A 43 -11.62 -4.38 -6.62
C ILE A 43 -12.48 -3.81 -7.76
N PHE A 44 -13.58 -4.47 -8.12
CA PHE A 44 -14.50 -3.98 -9.15
C PHE A 44 -15.11 -2.64 -8.75
N SER A 45 -15.58 -2.49 -7.52
CA SER A 45 -16.18 -1.24 -7.02
C SER A 45 -15.19 -0.08 -7.08
N VAL A 46 -13.95 -0.29 -6.63
CA VAL A 46 -12.89 0.72 -6.69
C VAL A 46 -12.54 1.05 -8.13
N MET A 47 -12.42 0.04 -8.99
CA MET A 47 -12.12 0.24 -10.42
C MET A 47 -13.22 1.05 -11.11
N PHE A 48 -14.50 0.71 -10.90
CA PHE A 48 -15.63 1.45 -11.47
C PHE A 48 -15.71 2.87 -10.91
N LEU A 49 -15.56 3.05 -9.59
CA LEU A 49 -15.58 4.37 -8.97
C LEU A 49 -14.44 5.25 -9.51
N THR A 50 -13.25 4.68 -9.68
CA THR A 50 -12.11 5.39 -10.26
C THR A 50 -12.36 5.75 -11.72
N LEU A 51 -12.90 4.81 -12.52
CA LEU A 51 -13.21 5.04 -13.92
C LEU A 51 -14.27 6.15 -14.08
N PHE A 52 -15.36 6.08 -13.31
CA PHE A 52 -16.39 7.12 -13.31
C PHE A 52 -15.85 8.45 -12.80
N GLY A 53 -15.02 8.43 -11.75
CA GLY A 53 -14.35 9.64 -11.26
C GLY A 53 -13.46 10.32 -12.30
N LEU A 54 -12.74 9.53 -13.10
CA LEU A 54 -11.92 10.05 -14.21
C LEU A 54 -12.77 10.60 -15.38
N ILE A 55 -13.89 9.94 -15.71
CA ILE A 55 -14.80 10.39 -16.76
C ILE A 55 -15.47 11.72 -16.34
N ASP A 56 -15.90 11.82 -15.10
CA ASP A 56 -16.63 12.99 -14.58
C ASP A 56 -15.72 14.06 -13.96
N GLU A 57 -14.40 13.90 -13.99
CA GLU A 57 -13.44 14.84 -13.37
C GLU A 57 -13.70 16.29 -13.77
N ARG A 58 -13.82 16.54 -15.09
CA ARG A 58 -14.05 17.90 -15.61
C ARG A 58 -15.38 18.47 -15.13
N ARG A 59 -16.43 17.66 -15.13
CA ARG A 59 -17.78 18.05 -14.73
C ARG A 59 -17.83 18.38 -13.22
N LEU A 60 -17.17 17.56 -12.41
CA LEU A 60 -17.07 17.77 -10.98
C LEU A 60 -16.29 19.06 -10.64
N ARG A 61 -15.17 19.27 -11.32
CA ARG A 61 -14.37 20.50 -11.22
C ARG A 61 -15.16 21.75 -11.59
N ASP A 62 -15.88 21.72 -12.71
CA ASP A 62 -16.67 22.84 -13.18
C ASP A 62 -17.84 23.10 -12.25
N TRP A 63 -18.47 22.07 -11.70
CA TRP A 63 -19.54 22.19 -10.73
C TRP A 63 -19.04 22.81 -9.42
N VAL A 64 -17.97 22.31 -8.83
CA VAL A 64 -17.37 22.88 -7.60
C VAL A 64 -16.86 24.30 -7.87
N GLY A 65 -16.18 24.51 -9.00
CA GLY A 65 -15.70 25.84 -9.40
C GLY A 65 -16.83 26.86 -9.64
N GLY A 66 -18.02 26.36 -10.01
CA GLY A 66 -19.22 27.20 -10.18
C GLY A 66 -19.85 27.67 -8.86
N LEU A 67 -19.58 26.95 -7.75
CA LEU A 67 -20.02 27.33 -6.40
C LEU A 67 -19.15 28.44 -5.78
N LEU A 68 -17.95 28.66 -6.34
CA LEU A 68 -16.98 29.60 -5.80
C LEU A 68 -17.17 30.99 -6.44
N TYR A 69 -16.85 32.04 -5.66
CA TYR A 69 -16.83 33.40 -6.16
C TYR A 69 -15.81 33.55 -7.33
N ARG A 70 -16.12 34.39 -8.32
CA ARG A 70 -15.32 34.47 -9.56
C ARG A 70 -13.81 34.68 -9.35
N GLY A 71 -13.41 35.39 -8.28
CA GLY A 71 -12.00 35.60 -7.93
C GLY A 71 -11.29 34.35 -7.37
N ASP A 72 -12.03 33.47 -6.71
CA ASP A 72 -11.48 32.30 -6.06
C ASP A 72 -11.45 31.06 -6.98
N ARG A 73 -12.23 31.10 -8.08
CA ARG A 73 -12.33 29.99 -9.04
C ARG A 73 -10.99 29.66 -9.71
N ALA A 74 -10.26 30.68 -10.17
CA ALA A 74 -8.97 30.48 -10.82
C ALA A 74 -7.95 29.85 -9.86
N ARG A 75 -7.92 30.35 -8.63
CA ARG A 75 -7.07 29.84 -7.57
C ARG A 75 -7.42 28.39 -7.18
N PHE A 76 -8.71 28.10 -7.06
CA PHE A 76 -9.19 26.73 -6.79
C PHE A 76 -8.75 25.75 -7.88
N LEU A 77 -8.89 26.11 -9.16
CA LEU A 77 -8.47 25.27 -10.27
C LEU A 77 -6.96 25.04 -10.26
N GLU A 78 -6.16 26.08 -10.02
CA GLU A 78 -4.71 25.97 -9.91
C GLU A 78 -4.28 25.03 -8.76
N VAL A 79 -4.84 25.19 -7.58
CA VAL A 79 -4.56 24.33 -6.42
C VAL A 79 -4.97 22.88 -6.71
N THR A 80 -6.13 22.68 -7.32
CA THR A 80 -6.62 21.34 -7.68
C THR A 80 -5.69 20.67 -8.70
N ASP A 81 -5.26 21.40 -9.74
CA ASP A 81 -4.30 20.89 -10.74
C ASP A 81 -2.97 20.49 -10.08
N ARG A 82 -2.50 21.31 -9.16
CA ARG A 82 -1.27 21.05 -8.40
C ARG A 82 -1.37 19.80 -7.55
N ILE A 83 -2.51 19.60 -6.86
CA ILE A 83 -2.79 18.40 -6.07
C ILE A 83 -2.81 17.16 -6.97
N VAL A 84 -3.56 17.19 -8.07
CA VAL A 84 -3.68 16.08 -9.01
C VAL A 84 -2.31 15.71 -9.60
N GLN A 85 -1.54 16.69 -10.06
CA GLN A 85 -0.21 16.44 -10.61
C GLN A 85 0.76 15.85 -9.57
N THR A 86 0.76 16.39 -8.36
CA THR A 86 1.63 15.92 -7.27
C THR A 86 1.27 14.51 -6.88
N THR A 87 -0.02 14.22 -6.67
CA THR A 87 -0.53 12.90 -6.32
C THR A 87 -0.24 11.87 -7.42
N SER A 88 -0.50 12.22 -8.69
CA SER A 88 -0.25 11.31 -9.82
C SER A 88 1.23 10.99 -9.98
N ARG A 89 2.11 11.98 -9.88
CA ARG A 89 3.56 11.76 -9.92
C ARG A 89 4.04 10.89 -8.77
N TYR A 90 3.53 11.14 -7.57
CA TYR A 90 3.85 10.33 -6.41
C TYR A 90 3.42 8.86 -6.62
N MET A 91 2.17 8.62 -7.01
CA MET A 91 1.64 7.27 -7.16
C MET A 91 2.35 6.48 -8.26
N LEU A 92 2.57 7.11 -9.43
CA LEU A 92 3.31 6.48 -10.53
C LEU A 92 4.77 6.22 -10.15
N GLY A 93 5.40 7.17 -9.47
CA GLY A 93 6.77 7.02 -8.99
C GLY A 93 6.89 5.90 -7.96
N ASN A 94 5.99 5.85 -6.99
CA ASN A 94 5.95 4.79 -5.98
C ASN A 94 5.72 3.41 -6.60
N LEU A 95 4.78 3.32 -7.56
CA LEU A 95 4.56 2.08 -8.30
C LEU A 95 5.81 1.61 -9.05
N ALA A 96 6.53 2.54 -9.70
CA ALA A 96 7.78 2.21 -10.39
C ALA A 96 8.86 1.70 -9.41
N ILE A 97 8.99 2.33 -8.24
CA ILE A 97 9.90 1.88 -7.18
C ILE A 97 9.51 0.49 -6.68
N SER A 98 8.24 0.25 -6.44
CA SER A 98 7.71 -1.05 -5.99
C SER A 98 7.96 -2.17 -7.01
N VAL A 99 7.86 -1.87 -8.30
CA VAL A 99 8.23 -2.83 -9.37
C VAL A 99 9.73 -3.14 -9.33
N ILE A 100 10.57 -2.14 -9.11
CA ILE A 100 12.02 -2.33 -8.97
C ILE A 100 12.31 -3.19 -7.74
N CYS A 101 11.70 -2.90 -6.58
CA CYS A 101 11.84 -3.69 -5.35
C CYS A 101 11.47 -5.16 -5.57
N GLY A 102 10.26 -5.39 -6.08
CA GLY A 102 9.76 -6.74 -6.34
C GLY A 102 10.66 -7.51 -7.31
N THR A 103 11.11 -6.85 -8.38
CA THR A 103 12.04 -7.47 -9.35
C THR A 103 13.36 -7.82 -8.70
N LEU A 104 13.96 -6.91 -7.93
CA LEU A 104 15.22 -7.15 -7.25
C LEU A 104 15.14 -8.33 -6.27
N TYR A 105 14.09 -8.35 -5.44
CA TYR A 105 13.91 -9.43 -4.46
C TYR A 105 13.61 -10.76 -5.14
N GLY A 106 12.80 -10.76 -6.21
CA GLY A 106 12.55 -11.95 -7.02
C GLY A 106 13.80 -12.50 -7.67
N VAL A 107 14.62 -11.65 -8.30
CA VAL A 107 15.90 -12.04 -8.91
C VAL A 107 16.86 -12.57 -7.84
N THR A 108 16.96 -11.90 -6.71
CA THR A 108 17.78 -12.36 -5.58
C THR A 108 17.33 -13.74 -5.10
N ALA A 109 16.03 -13.97 -4.99
CA ALA A 109 15.46 -15.25 -4.60
C ALA A 109 15.79 -16.36 -5.61
N VAL A 110 15.75 -16.07 -6.93
CA VAL A 110 16.17 -17.02 -7.98
C VAL A 110 17.66 -17.36 -7.86
N ILE A 111 18.53 -16.34 -7.68
CA ILE A 111 19.99 -16.56 -7.59
C ILE A 111 20.37 -17.38 -6.36
N LEU A 112 19.62 -17.24 -5.26
CA LEU A 112 19.87 -17.94 -4.01
C LEU A 112 19.09 -19.25 -3.87
N ASP A 113 18.43 -19.73 -4.92
CA ASP A 113 17.57 -20.91 -4.92
C ASP A 113 16.48 -20.89 -3.82
N VAL A 114 16.00 -19.69 -3.45
CA VAL A 114 14.92 -19.53 -2.47
C VAL A 114 13.60 -20.01 -3.09
N PRO A 115 12.81 -20.83 -2.38
CA PRO A 115 11.54 -21.32 -2.91
C PRO A 115 10.55 -20.19 -3.20
N TYR A 116 9.74 -20.36 -4.24
CA TYR A 116 8.67 -19.43 -4.66
C TYR A 116 9.16 -18.00 -4.99
N PRO A 117 10.20 -17.82 -5.83
CA PRO A 117 10.77 -16.49 -6.10
C PRO A 117 9.76 -15.50 -6.69
N LEU A 118 8.84 -15.96 -7.54
CA LEU A 118 7.80 -15.12 -8.12
C LEU A 118 6.81 -14.62 -7.04
N ALA A 119 6.43 -15.49 -6.10
CA ALA A 119 5.56 -15.08 -5.00
C ALA A 119 6.25 -14.03 -4.11
N LEU A 120 7.53 -14.22 -3.81
CA LEU A 120 8.33 -13.25 -3.05
C LEU A 120 8.45 -11.91 -3.80
N ALA A 121 8.66 -11.93 -5.12
CA ALA A 121 8.69 -10.74 -5.95
C ALA A 121 7.37 -9.95 -5.88
N VAL A 122 6.24 -10.64 -6.05
CA VAL A 122 4.91 -10.02 -6.01
C VAL A 122 4.60 -9.47 -4.61
N ILE A 123 4.87 -10.25 -3.56
CA ILE A 123 4.68 -9.81 -2.17
C ILE A 123 5.54 -8.58 -1.87
N ALA A 124 6.81 -8.60 -2.30
CA ALA A 124 7.71 -7.47 -2.10
C ALA A 124 7.21 -6.21 -2.82
N GLY A 125 6.81 -6.33 -4.08
CA GLY A 125 6.26 -5.20 -4.83
C GLY A 125 4.98 -4.63 -4.22
N ILE A 126 4.06 -5.50 -3.75
CA ILE A 126 2.82 -5.04 -3.10
C ILE A 126 3.11 -4.36 -1.75
N LEU A 127 3.97 -4.95 -0.93
CA LEU A 127 4.30 -4.37 0.37
C LEU A 127 5.06 -3.05 0.22
N ASP A 128 5.93 -2.94 -0.78
CA ASP A 128 6.73 -1.75 -1.05
C ASP A 128 5.88 -0.53 -1.48
N LEU A 129 4.62 -0.74 -1.88
CA LEU A 129 3.66 0.35 -2.05
C LEU A 129 3.41 1.14 -0.75
N ILE A 130 3.72 0.56 0.42
CA ILE A 130 3.68 1.26 1.71
C ILE A 130 5.01 1.97 1.91
N PRO A 131 5.05 3.30 1.84
CA PRO A 131 6.31 4.05 1.90
C PRO A 131 7.09 3.80 3.19
N SER A 132 8.39 3.70 3.09
CA SER A 132 9.37 3.60 4.19
C SER A 132 9.31 2.32 5.03
N ILE A 133 8.25 1.53 4.94
CA ILE A 133 8.04 0.33 5.75
C ILE A 133 7.98 -0.92 4.87
N GLY A 134 7.42 -0.80 3.67
CA GLY A 134 7.09 -1.93 2.81
C GLY A 134 8.28 -2.79 2.42
N ALA A 135 9.34 -2.18 1.90
CA ALA A 135 10.58 -2.87 1.53
C ALA A 135 11.23 -3.60 2.72
N THR A 136 11.15 -3.00 3.93
CA THR A 136 11.68 -3.62 5.14
C THR A 136 10.92 -4.90 5.50
N ILE A 137 9.59 -4.83 5.56
CA ILE A 137 8.75 -5.99 5.86
C ILE A 137 8.96 -7.08 4.79
N ALA A 138 8.94 -6.70 3.53
CA ALA A 138 9.18 -7.61 2.41
C ALA A 138 10.56 -8.27 2.51
N GLY A 139 11.59 -7.50 2.84
CA GLY A 139 12.96 -8.00 2.99
C GLY A 139 13.11 -8.97 4.16
N ILE A 140 12.40 -8.72 5.28
CA ILE A 140 12.37 -9.66 6.41
C ILE A 140 11.69 -10.97 5.99
N ILE A 141 10.54 -10.90 5.31
CA ILE A 141 9.82 -12.09 4.84
C ILE A 141 10.68 -12.91 3.88
N ALA A 142 11.27 -12.25 2.89
CA ALA A 142 12.11 -12.91 1.90
C ALA A 142 13.43 -13.43 2.50
N GLY A 143 14.01 -12.69 3.45
CA GLY A 143 15.17 -13.14 4.22
C GLY A 143 14.87 -14.41 5.03
N LEU A 144 13.74 -14.44 5.75
CA LEU A 144 13.32 -15.64 6.49
C LEU A 144 13.07 -16.83 5.54
N ALA A 145 12.50 -16.58 4.35
CA ALA A 145 12.39 -17.62 3.32
C ALA A 145 13.78 -18.11 2.86
N ALA A 146 14.76 -17.20 2.70
CA ALA A 146 16.13 -17.56 2.34
C ALA A 146 16.84 -18.38 3.43
N LEU A 147 16.47 -18.22 4.70
CA LEU A 147 16.99 -19.01 5.80
C LEU A 147 16.66 -20.49 5.65
N SER A 148 15.56 -20.85 4.97
CA SER A 148 15.22 -22.25 4.69
C SER A 148 16.20 -22.93 3.73
N VAL A 149 16.96 -22.16 2.95
CA VAL A 149 18.02 -22.67 2.05
C VAL A 149 19.34 -22.76 2.81
N SER A 150 19.80 -21.66 3.40
CA SER A 150 21.02 -21.63 4.21
C SER A 150 21.14 -20.33 5.01
N PRO A 151 21.89 -20.33 6.13
CA PRO A 151 22.24 -19.11 6.84
C PRO A 151 22.99 -18.09 5.98
N ALA A 152 23.80 -18.54 5.02
CA ALA A 152 24.49 -17.67 4.08
C ALA A 152 23.51 -16.97 3.13
N ALA A 153 22.50 -17.66 2.60
CA ALA A 153 21.46 -17.06 1.77
C ALA A 153 20.67 -16.00 2.54
N PHE A 154 20.34 -16.24 3.80
CA PHE A 154 19.71 -15.24 4.69
C PHE A 154 20.55 -13.97 4.82
N ILE A 155 21.86 -14.11 5.11
CA ILE A 155 22.78 -12.96 5.25
C ILE A 155 22.87 -12.17 3.95
N VAL A 156 23.00 -12.86 2.80
CA VAL A 156 23.04 -12.19 1.49
C VAL A 156 21.75 -11.43 1.24
N PHE A 157 20.59 -12.02 1.55
CA PHE A 157 19.30 -11.34 1.37
C PHE A 157 19.18 -10.11 2.26
N LEU A 158 19.64 -10.17 3.52
CA LEU A 158 19.68 -8.99 4.41
C LEU A 158 20.57 -7.88 3.86
N ILE A 159 21.75 -8.24 3.31
CA ILE A 159 22.64 -7.26 2.68
C ILE A 159 21.93 -6.59 1.50
N VAL A 160 21.30 -7.37 0.62
CA VAL A 160 20.53 -6.84 -0.52
C VAL A 160 19.42 -5.92 -0.05
N MET A 161 18.67 -6.31 0.97
CA MET A 161 17.63 -5.48 1.58
C MET A 161 18.17 -4.12 2.05
N VAL A 162 19.25 -4.14 2.84
CA VAL A 162 19.83 -2.89 3.39
C VAL A 162 20.38 -2.00 2.28
N VAL A 163 21.10 -2.58 1.32
CA VAL A 163 21.63 -1.83 0.15
C VAL A 163 20.50 -1.23 -0.67
N TYR A 164 19.45 -2.03 -0.95
CA TYR A 164 18.30 -1.53 -1.68
C TYR A 164 17.63 -0.36 -0.97
N GLN A 165 17.41 -0.44 0.34
CA GLN A 165 16.82 0.64 1.11
C GLN A 165 17.63 1.94 1.03
N GLN A 166 18.97 1.84 1.04
CA GLN A 166 19.79 3.04 0.85
C GLN A 166 19.63 3.63 -0.56
N ILE A 167 19.61 2.76 -1.58
CA ILE A 167 19.39 3.18 -2.97
C ILE A 167 17.99 3.78 -3.12
N GLU A 168 16.97 3.15 -2.55
CA GLU A 168 15.61 3.66 -2.59
C GLU A 168 15.51 5.05 -1.98
N ASN A 169 15.95 5.22 -0.72
CA ASN A 169 15.80 6.47 0.02
C ASN A 169 16.64 7.61 -0.56
N TYR A 170 17.86 7.34 -1.02
CA TYR A 170 18.80 8.39 -1.45
C TYR A 170 18.87 8.59 -2.96
N VAL A 171 18.42 7.63 -3.76
CA VAL A 171 18.51 7.69 -5.22
C VAL A 171 17.15 7.60 -5.89
N LEU A 172 16.37 6.51 -5.64
CA LEU A 172 15.14 6.27 -6.38
C LEU A 172 14.04 7.27 -6.00
N GLN A 173 13.79 7.49 -4.73
CA GLN A 173 12.75 8.42 -4.28
C GLN A 173 13.02 9.85 -4.78
N PRO A 174 14.20 10.47 -4.59
CA PRO A 174 14.44 11.82 -5.08
C PRO A 174 14.48 11.92 -6.61
N THR A 175 14.89 10.85 -7.31
CA THR A 175 15.00 10.86 -8.78
C THR A 175 13.65 10.60 -9.44
N ILE A 176 12.88 9.63 -8.96
CA ILE A 176 11.63 9.18 -9.58
C ILE A 176 10.45 10.03 -9.11
N ILE A 177 10.32 10.26 -7.81
CA ILE A 177 9.21 11.01 -7.22
C ILE A 177 9.53 12.52 -7.19
N GLY A 178 10.80 12.87 -7.02
CA GLY A 178 11.30 14.25 -7.07
C GLY A 178 10.69 15.13 -5.98
N LYS A 179 10.45 16.42 -6.37
CA LYS A 179 9.86 17.41 -5.43
C LYS A 179 8.42 17.11 -5.02
N ALA A 180 7.74 16.18 -5.67
CA ALA A 180 6.39 15.75 -5.26
C ALA A 180 6.41 15.02 -3.90
N ALA A 181 7.58 14.54 -3.47
CA ALA A 181 7.79 13.90 -2.17
C ALA A 181 8.37 14.83 -1.09
N GLN A 182 8.31 16.16 -1.24
CA GLN A 182 8.78 17.10 -0.21
C GLN A 182 7.88 17.12 1.04
N VAL A 183 7.27 15.98 1.33
CA VAL A 183 6.57 15.74 2.59
C VAL A 183 7.60 15.29 3.61
N SER A 184 7.62 15.87 4.81
CA SER A 184 8.59 15.45 5.84
C SER A 184 8.41 13.98 6.19
N GLY A 185 9.48 13.26 6.54
CA GLY A 185 9.40 11.86 6.97
C GLY A 185 8.42 11.65 8.12
N PHE A 186 8.27 12.62 9.01
CA PHE A 186 7.26 12.61 10.07
C PHE A 186 5.84 12.63 9.49
N THR A 187 5.56 13.45 8.50
CA THR A 187 4.25 13.52 7.85
C THR A 187 3.95 12.21 7.10
N VAL A 188 4.94 11.63 6.42
CA VAL A 188 4.80 10.32 5.75
C VAL A 188 4.42 9.25 6.77
N LEU A 189 5.21 9.10 7.84
CA LEU A 189 4.96 8.09 8.87
C LEU A 189 3.60 8.29 9.55
N THR A 190 3.27 9.52 9.93
CA THR A 190 1.99 9.84 10.57
C THR A 190 0.82 9.54 9.65
N SER A 191 0.94 9.85 8.34
CA SER A 191 -0.11 9.58 7.36
C SER A 191 -0.32 8.08 7.17
N VAL A 192 0.78 7.31 7.00
CA VAL A 192 0.72 5.85 6.87
C VAL A 192 0.06 5.23 8.09
N LEU A 193 0.43 5.64 9.30
CA LEU A 193 -0.16 5.12 10.53
C LEU A 193 -1.63 5.54 10.70
N ALA A 194 -1.95 6.82 10.50
CA ALA A 194 -3.31 7.32 10.67
C ALA A 194 -4.29 6.72 9.66
N PHE A 195 -3.96 6.80 8.37
CA PHE A 195 -4.82 6.25 7.32
C PHE A 195 -4.79 4.71 7.31
N GLY A 196 -3.67 4.10 7.68
CA GLY A 196 -3.54 2.65 7.88
C GLY A 196 -4.46 2.14 8.99
N ALA A 197 -4.56 2.86 10.10
CA ALA A 197 -5.47 2.53 11.21
C ALA A 197 -6.95 2.67 10.81
N LEU A 198 -7.30 3.64 9.95
CA LEU A 198 -8.67 3.90 9.52
C LEU A 198 -9.14 2.98 8.38
N PHE A 199 -8.27 2.72 7.40
CA PHE A 199 -8.63 2.07 6.14
C PHE A 199 -7.74 0.86 5.81
N GLY A 200 -6.94 0.38 6.76
CA GLY A 200 -6.04 -0.76 6.59
C GLY A 200 -4.95 -0.50 5.53
N LEU A 201 -4.57 -1.55 4.82
CA LEU A 201 -3.49 -1.51 3.81
C LEU A 201 -3.73 -0.43 2.73
N ILE A 202 -4.95 -0.30 2.26
CA ILE A 202 -5.30 0.73 1.25
C ILE A 202 -5.08 2.12 1.82
N GLY A 203 -5.49 2.36 3.08
CA GLY A 203 -5.25 3.62 3.77
C GLY A 203 -3.76 3.95 3.91
N ALA A 204 -2.93 2.96 4.25
CA ALA A 204 -1.48 3.14 4.34
C ALA A 204 -0.87 3.58 3.00
N ILE A 205 -1.32 3.01 1.88
CA ILE A 205 -0.83 3.33 0.53
C ILE A 205 -1.25 4.75 0.09
N ILE A 206 -2.53 5.12 0.29
CA ILE A 206 -3.07 6.42 -0.16
C ILE A 206 -2.85 7.55 0.83
N GLY A 207 -2.44 7.25 2.06
CA GLY A 207 -2.26 8.23 3.13
C GLY A 207 -1.26 9.33 2.78
N VAL A 208 -0.14 8.98 2.17
CA VAL A 208 0.90 9.96 1.77
C VAL A 208 0.41 10.89 0.66
N PRO A 209 -0.22 10.44 -0.44
CA PRO A 209 -0.85 11.32 -1.41
C PRO A 209 -1.87 12.28 -0.81
N ILE A 210 -2.70 11.81 0.12
CA ILE A 210 -3.69 12.66 0.81
C ILE A 210 -2.98 13.72 1.65
N ALA A 211 -1.97 13.33 2.41
CA ALA A 211 -1.20 14.28 3.22
C ALA A 211 -0.47 15.32 2.37
N ALA A 212 0.10 14.93 1.24
CA ALA A 212 0.73 15.84 0.28
C ALA A 212 -0.30 16.83 -0.30
N GLY A 213 -1.50 16.37 -0.64
CA GLY A 213 -2.60 17.22 -1.08
C GLY A 213 -3.04 18.22 0.00
N LEU A 214 -3.21 17.76 1.24
CA LEU A 214 -3.53 18.60 2.38
C LEU A 214 -2.45 19.64 2.65
N GLN A 215 -1.18 19.27 2.52
CA GLN A 215 -0.07 20.20 2.69
C GLN A 215 -0.12 21.32 1.64
N ILE A 216 -0.41 21.02 0.38
CA ILE A 216 -0.58 22.03 -0.68
C ILE A 216 -1.68 23.03 -0.30
N VAL A 217 -2.82 22.53 0.19
CA VAL A 217 -3.93 23.41 0.64
C VAL A 217 -3.50 24.29 1.81
N VAL A 218 -2.84 23.72 2.82
CA VAL A 218 -2.35 24.48 4.00
C VAL A 218 -1.31 25.51 3.57
N ASP A 219 -0.38 25.17 2.70
CA ASP A 219 0.64 26.11 2.21
C ASP A 219 0.00 27.27 1.45
N GLU A 220 -1.03 27.00 0.66
CA GLU A 220 -1.75 28.04 -0.08
C GLU A 220 -2.53 28.98 0.85
N LEU A 221 -3.22 28.43 1.86
CA LEU A 221 -3.93 29.23 2.86
C LEU A 221 -2.97 30.06 3.71
N THR A 222 -1.83 29.52 4.07
CA THR A 222 -0.82 30.21 4.88
C THR A 222 -0.03 31.23 4.08
N ALA A 223 0.24 31.01 2.79
CA ALA A 223 0.89 31.96 1.90
C ALA A 223 0.10 33.26 1.80
N ALA A 224 -1.23 33.18 1.64
CA ALA A 224 -2.11 34.36 1.63
C ALA A 224 -2.06 35.14 2.94
N ARG A 225 -1.97 34.43 4.08
CA ARG A 225 -1.86 35.07 5.40
C ARG A 225 -0.49 35.72 5.60
N ARG A 226 0.60 35.05 5.20
CA ARG A 226 1.97 35.59 5.28
C ARG A 226 2.14 36.85 4.43
N ALA A 227 1.58 36.87 3.22
CA ALA A 227 1.59 38.05 2.36
C ALA A 227 0.86 39.24 2.99
N ARG A 228 -0.26 39.02 3.68
CA ARG A 228 -0.98 40.07 4.40
C ARG A 228 -0.18 40.62 5.59
N ILE A 229 0.44 39.75 6.38
CA ILE A 229 1.29 40.16 7.53
C ILE A 229 2.48 41.00 7.02
N ALA A 230 3.19 40.51 5.99
CA ALA A 230 4.32 41.24 5.41
C ALA A 230 3.92 42.63 4.85
N ALA A 231 2.72 42.77 4.32
CA ALA A 231 2.21 44.04 3.82
C ALA A 231 1.89 45.05 4.98
N VAL A 232 1.48 44.51 6.15
CA VAL A 232 1.21 45.33 7.35
C VAL A 232 2.53 45.76 8.01
N ASP A 233 3.52 44.87 8.05
CA ASP A 233 4.85 45.17 8.66
C ASP A 233 5.69 46.14 7.81
N ALA A 234 5.35 46.32 6.52
CA ALA A 234 6.02 47.23 5.59
C ALA A 234 5.34 48.64 5.51
N ALA A 235 4.20 48.82 6.17
CA ALA A 235 3.42 50.07 6.19
C ALA A 235 3.64 50.86 7.46
#